data_d5a462ffefe4a6d23fd0e70cdc152fd9
#
_entry.id   d5a462ffefe4a6d23fd0e70cdc152fd9
#
_cell.length_a   1.000
_cell.length_b   1.000
_cell.length_c   1.000
_cell.angle_alpha   90.00
_cell.angle_beta   90.00
_cell.angle_gamma   90.00
#
_symmetry.space_group_name_H-M   'P 1'
#
loop_
_entity.id
_entity.type
_entity.pdbx_description
1 polymer ?
#
loop_
_entity_poly.entity_id
_entity_poly.type
_entity_poly.pdbx_seq_one_letter_code
_entity_poly.pdbx_strand_id
1 'polypeptide(L)' 'MEYLRTPDTCFENLPGYNWAPHYAQVEDGEGHEMRMHYLDEGERDAPVVLMLHGEPSWSYLYRHMIEPVVAAGYRVIAP' A
#
# COMPACT_ATOMS: atom_id res chain seq x y z
N MET A 1 -12.31 4.01 21.53
CA MET A 1 -11.79 2.84 20.75
C MET A 1 -10.27 2.89 20.74
N GLU A 2 -9.64 1.77 21.06
CA GLU A 2 -8.20 1.64 20.98
C GLU A 2 -7.76 1.24 19.58
N TYR A 3 -6.62 1.73 19.14
CA TYR A 3 -6.01 1.34 17.90
C TYR A 3 -4.69 0.64 18.13
N LEU A 4 -4.38 -0.27 17.24
CA LEU A 4 -3.04 -0.77 17.10
C LEU A 4 -2.45 -0.18 15.82
N ARG A 5 -1.21 0.28 15.91
CA ARG A 5 -0.49 0.76 14.74
C ARG A 5 0.65 -0.18 14.42
N THR A 6 0.67 -0.68 13.21
CA THR A 6 1.76 -1.54 12.75
C THR A 6 3.08 -0.78 12.82
N PRO A 7 4.11 -1.29 13.54
CA PRO A 7 5.40 -0.64 13.59
C PRO A 7 6.02 -0.49 12.21
N ASP A 8 6.74 0.61 11.98
CA ASP A 8 7.38 0.89 10.69
C ASP A 8 8.36 -0.20 10.28
N THR A 9 9.01 -0.84 11.26
CA THR A 9 9.95 -1.94 11.01
C THR A 9 9.30 -3.14 10.34
N CYS A 10 7.99 -3.31 10.47
CA CYS A 10 7.25 -4.40 9.81
C CYS A 10 7.19 -4.24 8.29
N PHE A 11 7.51 -3.05 7.76
CA PHE A 11 7.53 -2.76 6.33
C PHE A 11 8.95 -2.77 5.75
N GLU A 12 9.95 -3.17 6.53
CA GLU A 12 11.35 -3.16 6.14
C GLU A 12 11.85 -4.58 5.83
N ASN A 13 12.76 -4.68 4.89
CA ASN A 13 13.50 -5.92 4.58
C ASN A 13 12.61 -7.12 4.26
N LEU A 14 11.49 -6.88 3.59
CA LEU A 14 10.58 -7.95 3.18
C LEU A 14 11.04 -8.56 1.85
N PRO A 15 11.11 -9.90 1.76
CA PRO A 15 11.51 -10.56 0.52
C PRO A 15 10.58 -10.22 -0.65
N GLY A 16 11.16 -9.75 -1.76
CA GLY A 16 10.40 -9.40 -2.96
C GLY A 16 9.48 -8.20 -2.81
N TYR A 17 9.73 -7.36 -1.80
CA TYR A 17 8.88 -6.20 -1.48
C TYR A 17 9.78 -5.04 -1.05
N ASN A 18 10.31 -4.32 -2.04
CA ASN A 18 11.33 -3.28 -1.82
C ASN A 18 10.80 -1.86 -2.09
N TRP A 19 9.50 -1.64 -1.94
CA TRP A 19 8.90 -0.34 -2.18
C TRP A 19 8.81 0.45 -0.90
N ALA A 20 9.01 1.76 -1.02
CA ALA A 20 8.86 2.66 0.12
C ALA A 20 7.41 2.70 0.58
N PRO A 21 7.16 2.65 1.89
CA PRO A 21 5.81 2.79 2.39
C PRO A 21 5.32 4.23 2.30
N HIS A 22 4.04 4.38 2.01
CA HIS A 22 3.34 5.65 2.10
C HIS A 22 2.20 5.49 3.11
N TYR A 23 1.80 6.59 3.71
CA TYR A 23 0.75 6.57 4.72
C TYR A 23 -0.23 7.71 4.47
N ALA A 24 -1.52 7.39 4.53
CA ALA A 24 -2.60 8.35 4.48
C ALA A 24 -3.32 8.36 5.83
N GLN A 25 -3.71 9.53 6.29
CA GLN A 25 -4.56 9.65 7.46
C GLN A 25 -6.01 9.53 7.03
N VAL A 26 -6.74 8.62 7.64
CA VAL A 26 -8.16 8.40 7.36
C VAL A 26 -8.93 8.46 8.68
N GLU A 27 -10.15 8.98 8.62
CA GLU A 27 -11.01 9.04 9.79
C GLU A 27 -11.81 7.75 9.93
N ASP A 28 -12.07 7.39 11.19
CA ASP A 28 -12.87 6.19 11.49
C ASP A 28 -14.38 6.47 11.54
N GLY A 29 -14.79 7.71 11.30
CA GLY A 29 -16.16 8.12 11.40
C GLY A 29 -16.57 8.58 12.81
N GLU A 30 -15.69 8.49 13.78
CA GLU A 30 -15.92 8.87 15.18
C GLU A 30 -14.98 9.97 15.67
N GLY A 31 -14.34 10.67 14.73
CA GLY A 31 -13.41 11.76 15.04
C GLY A 31 -11.99 11.33 15.37
N HIS A 32 -11.64 10.06 15.12
CA HIS A 32 -10.28 9.55 15.31
C HIS A 32 -9.58 9.41 13.97
N GLU A 33 -8.28 9.71 13.94
CA GLU A 33 -7.45 9.53 12.75
C GLU A 33 -6.71 8.20 12.82
N MET A 34 -6.79 7.44 11.73
CA MET A 34 -6.08 6.19 11.55
C MET A 34 -5.08 6.34 10.42
N ARG A 35 -4.05 5.52 10.44
CA ARG A 35 -3.01 5.52 9.42
C ARG A 35 -3.24 4.34 8.46
N MET A 36 -3.42 4.64 7.19
CA MET A 36 -3.52 3.61 6.15
C MET A 36 -2.20 3.54 5.38
N HIS A 37 -1.58 2.37 5.38
CA HIS A 37 -0.41 2.10 4.56
C HIS A 37 -0.82 1.86 3.12
N TYR A 38 -0.03 2.37 2.16
CA TYR A 38 -0.22 2.06 0.74
C TYR A 38 1.09 2.15 -0.02
N LEU A 39 1.14 1.44 -1.14
CA LEU A 39 2.18 1.58 -2.14
C LEU A 39 1.69 2.48 -3.26
N ASP A 40 2.60 3.26 -3.82
CA ASP A 40 2.33 4.17 -4.94
C ASP A 40 3.56 4.15 -5.85
N GLU A 41 3.50 3.35 -6.90
CA GLU A 41 4.62 3.12 -7.80
C GLU A 41 4.24 3.45 -9.23
N GLY A 42 5.22 3.90 -10.02
CA GLY A 42 5.03 4.32 -11.39
C GLY A 42 4.94 5.82 -11.54
N GLU A 43 4.77 6.29 -12.78
CA GLU A 43 4.70 7.72 -13.04
C GLU A 43 3.38 8.32 -12.59
N ARG A 44 3.44 9.56 -12.09
CA ARG A 44 2.31 10.24 -11.47
C ARG A 44 1.11 10.43 -12.40
N ASP A 45 1.35 10.62 -13.69
CA ASP A 45 0.32 10.86 -14.69
C ASP A 45 -0.06 9.61 -15.48
N ALA A 46 0.52 8.47 -15.15
CA ALA A 46 0.15 7.21 -15.77
C ALA A 46 -1.24 6.74 -15.32
N PRO A 47 -1.92 5.94 -16.14
CA PRO A 47 -3.20 5.34 -15.71
C PRO A 47 -3.00 4.50 -14.47
N VAL A 48 -3.95 4.60 -13.52
CA VAL A 48 -3.86 3.94 -12.22
C VAL A 48 -4.47 2.54 -12.27
N VAL A 49 -3.71 1.57 -11.75
CA VAL A 49 -4.23 0.24 -11.41
C VAL A 49 -4.31 0.16 -9.90
N LEU A 50 -5.51 0.00 -9.39
CA LEU A 50 -5.76 -0.12 -7.95
C LEU A 50 -5.78 -1.60 -7.59
N MET A 51 -4.89 -2.02 -6.69
CA MET A 51 -4.76 -3.41 -6.26
C MET A 51 -5.29 -3.56 -4.84
N LEU A 52 -6.50 -4.07 -4.71
CA LEU A 52 -7.17 -4.25 -3.42
C LEU A 52 -7.07 -5.70 -2.99
N HIS A 53 -6.47 -5.93 -1.83
CA HIS A 53 -6.37 -7.26 -1.25
C HIS A 53 -7.63 -7.59 -0.46
N GLY A 54 -7.81 -8.90 -0.18
CA GLY A 54 -8.88 -9.39 0.67
C GLY A 54 -8.42 -9.69 2.09
N GLU A 55 -9.37 -9.98 2.96
CA GLU A 55 -9.14 -10.42 4.34
C GLU A 55 -8.56 -11.84 4.34
N PRO A 56 -7.51 -12.17 5.09
CA PRO A 56 -6.72 -11.34 6.00
C PRO A 56 -5.38 -10.86 5.41
N SER A 57 -5.31 -10.65 4.12
CA SER A 57 -4.07 -10.30 3.42
C SER A 57 -3.78 -8.79 3.47
N TRP A 58 -2.73 -8.36 2.77
CA TRP A 58 -2.36 -6.96 2.60
C TRP A 58 -1.57 -6.80 1.29
N SER A 59 -1.04 -5.63 0.99
CA SER A 59 -0.42 -5.34 -0.30
C SER A 59 0.74 -6.26 -0.67
N TYR A 60 1.34 -6.94 0.29
CA TYR A 60 2.40 -7.94 0.06
C TYR A 60 1.92 -9.07 -0.89
N LEU A 61 0.62 -9.34 -0.91
CA LEU A 61 0.02 -10.30 -1.83
C LEU A 61 0.37 -9.99 -3.29
N TYR A 62 0.49 -8.71 -3.64
CA TYR A 62 0.71 -8.26 -5.00
C TYR A 62 2.19 -8.06 -5.37
N ARG A 63 3.12 -8.46 -4.50
CA ARG A 63 4.56 -8.17 -4.68
C ARG A 63 5.14 -8.62 -6.02
N HIS A 64 4.58 -9.66 -6.63
CA HIS A 64 5.03 -10.14 -7.94
C HIS A 64 4.31 -9.51 -9.11
N MET A 65 3.28 -8.71 -8.87
CA MET A 65 2.46 -8.08 -9.90
C MET A 65 2.83 -6.62 -10.13
N ILE A 66 3.37 -5.95 -9.11
CA ILE A 66 3.59 -4.51 -9.13
C ILE A 66 4.59 -4.11 -10.21
N GLU A 67 5.78 -4.70 -10.23
CA GLU A 67 6.81 -4.34 -11.21
C GLU A 67 6.39 -4.58 -12.67
N PRO A 68 5.79 -5.73 -13.04
CA PRO A 68 5.33 -5.93 -14.41
C PRO A 68 4.27 -4.91 -14.83
N VAL A 69 3.38 -4.54 -13.95
CA VAL A 69 2.32 -3.57 -14.24
C VAL A 69 2.90 -2.17 -14.40
N VAL A 70 3.83 -1.77 -13.53
CA VAL A 70 4.53 -0.49 -13.66
C VAL A 70 5.36 -0.46 -14.94
N ALA A 71 6.06 -1.54 -15.27
CA ALA A 71 6.86 -1.64 -16.50
C ALA A 71 5.99 -1.55 -17.76
N ALA A 72 4.72 -1.90 -17.67
CA ALA A 72 3.76 -1.78 -18.78
C ALA A 72 3.21 -0.36 -18.94
N GLY A 73 3.63 0.60 -18.12
CA GLY A 73 3.25 2.00 -18.24
C GLY A 73 2.11 2.43 -17.32
N TYR A 74 1.84 1.69 -16.26
CA TYR A 74 0.78 2.01 -15.31
C TYR A 74 1.35 2.50 -13.98
N ARG A 75 0.50 3.23 -13.25
CA ARG A 75 0.76 3.58 -11.86
C ARG A 75 -0.03 2.62 -10.97
N VAL A 76 0.64 2.01 -9.99
CA VAL A 76 0.02 1.07 -9.08
C VAL A 76 -0.21 1.74 -7.73
N ILE A 77 -1.45 1.70 -7.25
CA ILE A 77 -1.81 2.08 -5.89
C ILE A 77 -2.29 0.82 -5.17
N ALA A 78 -1.60 0.43 -4.11
CA ALA A 78 -1.90 -0.80 -3.36
C ALA A 78 -2.02 -0.49 -1.86
N PRO A 79 -3.23 -0.19 -1.38
CA PRO A 79 -3.48 0.02 0.05
C PRO A 79 -3.30 -1.24 0.86
#